data_1754d290e325a266ddebddcdae96d027
#
_entry.id   1754d290e325a266ddebddcdae96d027
#
_cell.length_a   1.000
_cell.length_b   1.000
_cell.length_c   1.000
_cell.angle_alpha   90.00
_cell.angle_beta   90.00
_cell.angle_gamma   90.00
#
_symmetry.space_group_name_H-M   'P 1'
#
loop_
_entity.id
_entity.type
_entity.pdbx_description
1 polymer ?
#
loop_
_entity_poly.entity_id
_entity_poly.type
_entity_poly.pdbx_seq_one_letter_code
_entity_poly.pdbx_strand_id
1 'polypeptide(L)'
;MDHNPDRICVWPGYFDTRISRRNGRRVPKDSSVIKPDLEGLFLAARKLGLKKIKREEGTSHPSRPHAKEGRMWVSRAGSRQSVGANSKEELMQLIGAQWRQMQRDQKEANAERIAKGPQTGDRRARAQRKGKSSGSKSSQKSGFKKRSSFKKR
;
A
#
# COMPACT_ATOMS: atom_id res chain seq x y z
N MET A 1 -22.81 19.88 -13.51
CA MET A 1 -22.16 19.20 -12.37
C MET A 1 -23.01 19.43 -11.14
N ASP A 2 -23.62 18.40 -10.63
CA ASP A 2 -24.48 18.52 -9.45
C ASP A 2 -23.64 18.73 -8.20
N HIS A 3 -23.41 19.99 -7.88
CA HIS A 3 -22.77 20.38 -6.64
C HIS A 3 -23.79 20.23 -5.51
N ASN A 4 -23.83 19.04 -4.90
CA ASN A 4 -24.64 18.83 -3.71
C ASN A 4 -23.85 19.26 -2.47
N PRO A 5 -24.24 20.35 -1.77
CA PRO A 5 -23.52 20.88 -0.61
C PRO A 5 -23.49 19.91 0.57
N ASP A 6 -24.39 18.94 0.61
CA ASP A 6 -24.47 17.94 1.68
C ASP A 6 -23.49 16.77 1.50
N ARG A 7 -22.76 16.75 0.40
CA ARG A 7 -21.76 15.70 0.12
C ARG A 7 -20.35 16.25 0.09
N ILE A 8 -19.46 15.51 0.71
CA ILE A 8 -18.03 15.77 0.72
C ILE A 8 -17.36 14.86 -0.29
N CYS A 9 -16.68 15.43 -1.28
CA CYS A 9 -15.86 14.70 -2.24
C CYS A 9 -14.46 14.49 -1.67
N VAL A 10 -14.00 13.25 -1.68
CA VAL A 10 -12.68 12.84 -1.20
C VAL A 10 -11.97 12.05 -2.30
N TRP A 11 -10.73 12.42 -2.57
CA TRP A 11 -9.88 11.77 -3.57
C TRP A 11 -8.75 10.99 -2.90
N PRO A 12 -8.39 9.80 -3.39
CA PRO A 12 -7.26 9.04 -2.85
C PRO A 12 -5.97 9.82 -2.78
N GLY A 13 -5.66 10.59 -3.82
CA GLY A 13 -4.44 11.38 -3.89
C GLY A 13 -4.28 12.47 -2.83
N TYR A 14 -5.34 12.83 -2.08
CA TYR A 14 -5.23 13.73 -0.93
C TYR A 14 -4.42 13.12 0.23
N PHE A 15 -4.26 11.81 0.25
CA PHE A 15 -3.59 11.05 1.30
C PHE A 15 -2.17 10.61 0.93
N ASP A 16 -1.70 10.88 -0.27
CA ASP A 16 -0.41 10.38 -0.74
C ASP A 16 0.76 11.02 0.00
N THR A 17 1.56 10.19 0.67
CA THR A 17 2.78 10.60 1.39
C THR A 17 3.83 11.21 0.47
N ARG A 18 3.87 10.81 -0.81
CA ARG A 18 4.86 11.27 -1.80
C ARG A 18 4.56 12.67 -2.30
N ILE A 19 3.31 13.11 -2.21
CA ILE A 19 2.86 14.40 -2.67
C ILE A 19 2.99 15.41 -1.54
N SER A 20 3.54 16.59 -1.82
CA SER A 20 3.58 17.69 -0.87
C SER A 20 2.19 18.33 -0.69
N ARG A 21 1.99 19.10 0.37
CA ARG A 21 0.75 19.86 0.55
C ARG A 21 0.50 20.84 -0.59
N ARG A 22 1.56 21.45 -1.12
CA ARG A 22 1.49 22.35 -2.28
C ARG A 22 1.01 21.63 -3.54
N ASN A 23 1.37 20.36 -3.70
CA ASN A 23 1.03 19.55 -4.89
C ASN A 23 -0.27 18.76 -4.75
N GLY A 24 -1.04 18.99 -3.68
CA GLY A 24 -2.40 18.45 -3.55
C GLY A 24 -2.68 17.52 -2.39
N ARG A 25 -1.71 17.18 -1.54
CA ARG A 25 -2.00 16.47 -0.30
C ARG A 25 -2.80 17.35 0.65
N ARG A 26 -3.87 16.82 1.23
CA ARG A 26 -4.76 17.56 2.12
C ARG A 26 -4.63 17.15 3.59
N VAL A 27 -3.97 16.02 3.87
CA VAL A 27 -3.78 15.50 5.23
C VAL A 27 -2.35 15.74 5.74
N PRO A 28 -2.12 15.80 7.06
CA PRO A 28 -0.79 15.80 7.64
C PRO A 28 0.01 14.56 7.24
N LYS A 29 1.33 14.61 7.33
CA LYS A 29 2.20 13.47 6.99
C LYS A 29 1.91 12.24 7.87
N ASP A 30 1.49 12.48 9.11
CA ASP A 30 1.17 11.41 10.07
C ASP A 30 -0.11 10.64 9.73
N SER A 31 -1.04 11.26 9.02
CA SER A 31 -2.27 10.65 8.53
C SER A 31 -2.20 10.30 7.03
N SER A 32 -1.03 10.38 6.41
CA SER A 32 -0.84 10.06 5.00
C SER A 32 -0.46 8.59 4.81
N VAL A 33 -0.76 8.05 3.64
CA VAL A 33 -0.56 6.64 3.29
C VAL A 33 0.33 6.49 2.05
N ILE A 34 0.95 5.33 1.90
CA ILE A 34 1.78 5.00 0.75
C ILE A 34 0.89 4.35 -0.31
N LYS A 35 0.93 4.85 -1.54
CA LYS A 35 0.14 4.36 -2.68
C LYS A 35 -1.36 4.29 -2.35
N PRO A 36 -2.02 5.45 -2.17
CA PRO A 36 -3.44 5.48 -1.91
C PRO A 36 -4.24 4.96 -3.12
N ASP A 37 -5.22 4.13 -2.85
CA ASP A 37 -6.17 3.57 -3.81
C ASP A 37 -7.61 3.84 -3.36
N LEU A 38 -8.56 3.74 -4.28
CA LEU A 38 -9.96 4.02 -3.98
C LEU A 38 -10.57 2.97 -3.03
N GLU A 39 -10.15 1.73 -3.17
CA GLU A 39 -10.66 0.63 -2.34
C GLU A 39 -10.18 0.76 -0.89
N GLY A 40 -8.90 1.01 -0.67
CA GLY A 40 -8.35 1.25 0.65
C GLY A 40 -8.97 2.46 1.35
N LEU A 41 -9.24 3.53 0.60
CA LEU A 41 -9.97 4.70 1.08
C LEU A 41 -11.39 4.33 1.54
N PHE A 42 -12.11 3.55 0.73
CA PHE A 42 -13.44 3.09 1.06
C PHE A 42 -13.47 2.18 2.30
N LEU A 43 -12.55 1.23 2.38
CA LEU A 43 -12.45 0.32 3.53
C LEU A 43 -12.12 1.08 4.82
N ALA A 44 -11.21 2.06 4.77
CA ALA A 44 -10.87 2.91 5.91
C ALA A 44 -12.08 3.72 6.37
N ALA A 45 -12.81 4.31 5.45
CA ALA A 45 -14.03 5.06 5.75
C ALA A 45 -15.13 4.18 6.36
N ARG A 46 -15.31 2.95 5.86
CA ARG A 46 -16.24 1.97 6.41
C ARG A 46 -15.85 1.53 7.82
N LYS A 47 -14.58 1.26 8.05
CA LYS A 47 -14.04 0.86 9.36
C LYS A 47 -14.17 1.97 10.40
N LEU A 48 -14.09 3.23 9.96
CA LEU A 48 -14.33 4.41 10.80
C LEU A 48 -15.82 4.57 11.20
N GLY A 49 -16.74 3.84 10.56
CA GLY A 49 -18.18 3.87 10.86
C GLY A 49 -19.04 4.70 9.90
N LEU A 50 -18.48 5.19 8.81
CA LEU A 50 -19.23 5.92 7.80
C LEU A 50 -20.17 4.98 7.03
N LYS A 51 -21.47 5.25 7.03
CA LYS A 51 -22.48 4.38 6.42
C LYS A 51 -22.88 4.81 5.00
N LYS A 52 -23.04 6.12 4.77
CA LYS A 52 -23.50 6.68 3.49
C LYS A 52 -22.31 7.10 2.62
N ILE A 53 -21.72 6.13 1.91
CA ILE A 53 -20.57 6.33 1.04
C ILE A 53 -20.94 5.90 -0.38
N LYS A 54 -20.62 6.72 -1.38
CA LYS A 54 -20.71 6.38 -2.80
C LYS A 54 -19.31 6.41 -3.41
N ARG A 55 -18.94 5.35 -4.11
CA ARG A 55 -17.69 5.29 -4.91
C ARG A 55 -17.99 5.61 -6.36
N GLU A 56 -17.11 6.33 -7.00
CA GLU A 56 -17.13 6.57 -8.45
C GLU A 56 -15.74 6.24 -8.99
N GLU A 57 -15.67 5.16 -9.74
CA GLU A 57 -14.46 4.67 -10.36
C GLU A 57 -14.19 5.37 -11.71
N GLY A 58 -12.95 5.35 -12.17
CA GLY A 58 -12.57 5.89 -13.48
C GLY A 58 -12.62 7.42 -13.60
N THR A 59 -13.01 8.12 -12.57
CA THR A 59 -13.03 9.59 -12.56
C THR A 59 -11.64 10.12 -12.20
N SER A 60 -11.15 11.08 -12.96
CA SER A 60 -9.85 11.71 -12.73
C SER A 60 -9.98 13.02 -11.96
N HIS A 61 -9.01 13.28 -11.08
CA HIS A 61 -8.91 14.58 -10.43
C HIS A 61 -8.56 15.67 -11.48
N PRO A 62 -9.18 16.87 -11.42
CA PRO A 62 -8.92 17.94 -12.42
C PRO A 62 -7.45 18.30 -12.61
N SER A 63 -6.64 18.29 -11.56
CA SER A 63 -5.20 18.54 -11.64
C SER A 63 -4.36 17.35 -12.11
N ARG A 64 -4.97 16.17 -12.24
CA ARG A 64 -4.33 14.91 -12.66
C ARG A 64 -5.24 14.10 -13.58
N PRO A 65 -5.50 14.59 -14.81
CA PRO A 65 -6.50 13.99 -15.70
C PRO A 65 -6.15 12.57 -16.15
N HIS A 66 -4.88 12.19 -16.12
CA HIS A 66 -4.42 10.86 -16.55
C HIS A 66 -4.52 9.78 -15.47
N ALA A 67 -4.72 10.16 -14.21
CA ALA A 67 -4.56 9.23 -13.08
C ALA A 67 -5.76 8.32 -12.84
N LYS A 68 -6.95 8.57 -13.36
CA LYS A 68 -8.20 7.76 -13.21
C LYS A 68 -8.37 7.12 -11.82
N GLU A 69 -8.02 7.86 -10.78
CA GLU A 69 -7.95 7.36 -9.39
C GLU A 69 -9.32 7.04 -8.80
N GLY A 70 -10.38 7.57 -9.41
CA GLY A 70 -11.71 7.54 -8.83
C GLY A 70 -11.88 8.53 -7.67
N ARG A 71 -13.11 8.66 -7.19
CA ARG A 71 -13.45 9.52 -6.05
C ARG A 71 -14.49 8.87 -5.14
N MET A 72 -14.52 9.34 -3.93
CA MET A 72 -15.47 8.89 -2.91
C MET A 72 -16.32 10.08 -2.44
N TRP A 73 -17.63 9.87 -2.35
CA TRP A 73 -18.57 10.82 -1.79
C TRP A 73 -19.03 10.36 -0.42
N VAL A 74 -18.99 11.25 0.54
CA VAL A 74 -19.45 11.01 1.92
C VAL A 74 -20.51 12.04 2.28
N SER A 75 -21.56 11.63 2.98
CA SER A 75 -22.56 12.54 3.50
C SER A 75 -21.97 13.39 4.64
N ARG A 76 -22.12 14.72 4.55
CA ARG A 76 -21.69 15.65 5.59
C ARG A 76 -22.43 15.40 6.91
N ALA A 77 -23.73 15.24 6.86
CA ALA A 77 -24.54 14.91 8.04
C ALA A 77 -24.15 13.55 8.63
N GLY A 78 -23.90 12.55 7.77
CA GLY A 78 -23.45 11.23 8.19
C GLY A 78 -22.07 11.24 8.86
N SER A 79 -21.13 12.08 8.39
CA SER A 79 -19.80 12.20 8.99
C SER A 79 -19.86 12.83 10.39
N ARG A 80 -20.71 13.84 10.59
CA ARG A 80 -20.92 14.44 11.92
C ARG A 80 -21.53 13.45 12.92
N GLN A 81 -22.54 12.69 12.49
CA GLN A 81 -23.24 11.74 13.35
C GLN A 81 -22.37 10.51 13.70
N SER A 82 -21.62 9.99 12.74
CA SER A 82 -20.87 8.73 12.91
C SER A 82 -19.49 8.93 13.53
N VAL A 83 -18.83 10.02 13.21
CA VAL A 83 -17.40 10.23 13.52
C VAL A 83 -17.17 11.51 14.32
N GLY A 84 -18.17 12.39 14.39
CA GLY A 84 -18.05 13.68 15.07
C GLY A 84 -17.23 14.72 14.28
N ALA A 85 -16.92 14.47 13.02
CA ALA A 85 -16.14 15.37 12.19
C ALA A 85 -16.95 16.60 11.77
N ASN A 86 -16.56 17.77 12.18
CA ASN A 86 -17.22 19.02 11.83
C ASN A 86 -16.76 19.62 10.50
N SER A 87 -15.53 19.35 10.11
CA SER A 87 -14.92 19.85 8.89
C SER A 87 -14.49 18.73 7.94
N LYS A 88 -14.32 19.08 6.65
CA LYS A 88 -13.77 18.15 5.65
C LYS A 88 -12.34 17.73 6.00
N GLU A 89 -11.55 18.64 6.52
CA GLU A 89 -10.15 18.36 6.86
C GLU A 89 -10.05 17.39 8.04
N GLU A 90 -10.85 17.60 9.06
CA GLU A 90 -10.94 16.70 10.22
C GLU A 90 -11.38 15.30 9.80
N LEU A 91 -12.41 15.20 8.97
CA LEU A 91 -12.86 13.93 8.40
C LEU A 91 -11.73 13.22 7.64
N MET A 92 -11.00 13.94 6.80
CA MET A 92 -9.88 13.36 6.05
C MET A 92 -8.74 12.92 6.97
N GLN A 93 -8.43 13.67 8.04
CA GLN A 93 -7.41 13.28 9.01
C GLN A 93 -7.78 11.96 9.71
N LEU A 94 -9.04 11.82 10.14
CA LEU A 94 -9.54 10.62 10.79
C LEU A 94 -9.51 9.41 9.84
N ILE A 95 -9.97 9.58 8.60
CA ILE A 95 -9.90 8.52 7.59
C ILE A 95 -8.44 8.14 7.31
N GLY A 96 -7.55 9.11 7.18
CA GLY A 96 -6.13 8.88 6.94
C GLY A 96 -5.44 8.14 8.08
N ALA A 97 -5.72 8.51 9.33
CA ALA A 97 -5.22 7.82 10.51
C ALA A 97 -5.66 6.35 10.56
N GLN A 98 -6.96 6.11 10.32
CA GLN A 98 -7.51 4.76 10.27
C GLN A 98 -6.91 3.93 9.13
N TRP A 99 -6.74 4.54 7.95
CA TRP A 99 -6.13 3.88 6.80
C TRP A 99 -4.67 3.50 7.05
N ARG A 100 -3.91 4.42 7.64
CA ARG A 100 -2.52 4.16 8.02
C ARG A 100 -2.40 3.02 9.03
N GLN A 101 -3.32 2.95 10.00
CA GLN A 101 -3.37 1.83 10.94
C GLN A 101 -3.61 0.51 10.20
N MET A 102 -4.59 0.47 9.29
CA MET A 102 -4.85 -0.71 8.46
C MET A 102 -3.63 -1.15 7.65
N GLN A 103 -2.89 -0.21 7.08
CA GLN A 103 -1.66 -0.54 6.33
C GLN A 103 -0.56 -1.11 7.25
N ARG A 104 -0.45 -0.64 8.49
CA ARG A 104 0.47 -1.21 9.48
C ARG A 104 0.07 -2.64 9.83
N ASP A 105 -1.20 -2.85 10.17
CA ASP A 105 -1.73 -4.18 10.53
C ASP A 105 -1.52 -5.19 9.38
N GLN A 106 -1.77 -4.77 8.15
CA GLN A 106 -1.51 -5.60 6.96
C GLN A 106 -0.02 -5.92 6.78
N LYS A 107 0.84 -4.95 7.02
CA LYS A 107 2.30 -5.12 6.92
C LYS A 107 2.80 -6.08 7.98
N GLU A 108 2.34 -5.97 9.21
CA GLU A 108 2.68 -6.85 10.33
C GLU A 108 2.18 -8.28 10.08
N ALA A 109 0.91 -8.44 9.70
CA ALA A 109 0.35 -9.74 9.33
C ALA A 109 1.10 -10.40 8.18
N ASN A 110 1.52 -9.61 7.18
CA ASN A 110 2.30 -10.14 6.07
C ASN A 110 3.74 -10.49 6.47
N ALA A 111 4.34 -9.72 7.37
CA ALA A 111 5.66 -10.03 7.94
C ALA A 111 5.64 -11.34 8.75
N GLU A 112 4.60 -11.54 9.57
CA GLU A 112 4.41 -12.81 10.30
C GLU A 112 4.21 -14.01 9.36
N ARG A 113 3.43 -13.84 8.28
CA ARG A 113 3.26 -14.89 7.26
C ARG A 113 4.57 -15.25 6.58
N ILE A 114 5.42 -14.27 6.30
CA ILE A 114 6.75 -14.48 5.73
C ILE A 114 7.67 -15.16 6.74
N ALA A 115 7.65 -14.74 8.01
CA ALA A 115 8.45 -15.32 9.09
C ALA A 115 8.11 -16.77 9.38
N LYS A 116 6.82 -17.15 9.30
CA LYS A 116 6.36 -18.53 9.45
C LYS A 116 6.80 -19.45 8.31
N GLY A 117 7.29 -18.89 7.21
CA GLY A 117 7.74 -19.63 6.04
C GLY A 117 6.60 -20.30 5.25
N PRO A 118 6.91 -20.89 4.10
CA PRO A 118 5.93 -21.58 3.27
C PRO A 118 5.51 -22.88 3.94
N GLN A 119 4.21 -23.11 4.05
CA GLN A 119 3.64 -24.35 4.61
C GLN A 119 3.96 -25.56 3.73
N THR A 120 3.98 -26.75 4.38
CA THR A 120 4.18 -28.01 3.68
C THR A 120 3.10 -28.21 2.63
N GLY A 121 3.50 -28.33 1.34
CA GLY A 121 2.57 -28.44 0.22
C GLY A 121 2.40 -27.15 -0.61
N ASP A 122 2.89 -26.01 -0.13
CA ASP A 122 2.85 -24.76 -0.89
C ASP A 122 3.86 -24.78 -2.07
N ARG A 123 3.43 -24.29 -3.22
CA ARG A 123 4.28 -24.16 -4.43
C ARG A 123 5.56 -23.36 -4.17
N ARG A 124 5.52 -22.39 -3.26
CA ARG A 124 6.68 -21.58 -2.83
C ARG A 124 7.70 -22.40 -2.01
N ALA A 125 7.24 -23.34 -1.17
CA ALA A 125 8.11 -24.25 -0.43
C ALA A 125 8.94 -25.13 -1.36
N ARG A 126 8.32 -25.59 -2.45
CA ARG A 126 8.99 -26.39 -3.49
C ARG A 126 10.07 -25.59 -4.25
N ALA A 127 9.80 -24.32 -4.57
CA ALA A 127 10.74 -23.45 -5.25
C ALA A 127 11.96 -23.11 -4.36
N GLN A 128 11.76 -22.84 -3.07
CA GLN A 128 12.86 -22.57 -2.14
C GLN A 128 13.75 -23.79 -1.88
N ARG A 129 13.17 -25.00 -1.79
CA ARG A 129 13.93 -26.23 -1.67
C ARG A 129 14.80 -26.48 -2.90
N LYS A 130 14.27 -26.22 -4.11
CA LYS A 130 14.99 -26.37 -5.37
C LYS A 130 16.17 -25.36 -5.47
N GLY A 131 16.00 -24.11 -4.99
CA GLY A 131 17.05 -23.10 -4.97
C GLY A 131 18.21 -23.44 -4.00
N LYS A 132 17.93 -24.04 -2.84
CA LYS A 132 18.97 -24.48 -1.89
C LYS A 132 19.76 -25.69 -2.36
N SER A 133 19.15 -26.60 -3.13
CA SER A 133 19.86 -27.78 -3.62
C SER A 133 20.82 -27.50 -4.79
N SER A 134 20.62 -26.41 -5.54
CA SER A 134 21.51 -26.01 -6.64
C SER A 134 22.74 -25.21 -6.20
N GLY A 135 22.73 -24.65 -4.97
CA GLY A 135 23.83 -23.86 -4.43
C GLY A 135 24.99 -24.65 -3.79
N SER A 136 24.82 -25.95 -3.53
CA SER A 136 25.84 -26.76 -2.82
C SER A 136 26.78 -27.58 -3.73
N LYS A 137 26.73 -27.40 -5.04
CA LYS A 137 27.59 -28.17 -5.99
C LYS A 137 28.71 -27.38 -6.66
N SER A 138 29.12 -26.25 -6.14
CA SER A 138 30.20 -25.48 -6.79
C SER A 138 31.28 -25.02 -5.81
N SER A 139 31.96 -25.96 -5.13
CA SER A 139 33.29 -25.66 -4.59
C SER A 139 34.11 -26.91 -4.33
N GLN A 140 34.30 -27.73 -5.36
CA GLN A 140 35.48 -28.57 -5.41
C GLN A 140 36.18 -28.33 -6.76
N LYS A 141 36.87 -27.21 -6.85
CA LYS A 141 37.94 -27.08 -7.83
C LYS A 141 39.19 -27.77 -7.25
N SER A 142 39.39 -29.01 -7.71
CA SER A 142 40.64 -29.75 -7.60
C SER A 142 41.80 -28.87 -8.06
N GLY A 143 42.77 -28.70 -7.16
CA GLY A 143 44.00 -27.99 -7.46
C GLY A 143 44.76 -28.66 -8.58
N PHE A 144 44.93 -27.95 -9.69
CA PHE A 144 45.78 -28.34 -10.78
C PHE A 144 47.23 -28.12 -10.35
N LYS A 145 47.96 -29.20 -9.98
CA LYS A 145 49.38 -29.17 -9.72
C LYS A 145 50.10 -28.85 -11.03
N LYS A 146 50.71 -27.66 -11.11
CA LYS A 146 51.70 -27.33 -12.14
C LYS A 146 52.87 -28.29 -12.04
N ARG A 147 53.09 -29.14 -13.05
CA ARG A 147 54.33 -29.88 -13.23
C ARG A 147 55.43 -28.90 -13.62
N SER A 148 56.47 -28.83 -12.80
CA SER A 148 57.68 -28.13 -13.12
C SER A 148 58.38 -28.84 -14.30
N SER A 149 58.65 -28.12 -15.37
CA SER A 149 59.44 -28.60 -16.49
C SER A 149 60.91 -28.64 -16.07
N PHE A 150 61.45 -29.81 -16.11
CA PHE A 150 62.85 -30.11 -15.97
C PHE A 150 63.61 -29.52 -17.15
N LYS A 151 64.64 -28.68 -16.83
CA LYS A 151 65.57 -28.11 -17.80
C LYS A 151 66.67 -29.10 -18.01
N LYS A 152 66.83 -29.64 -19.21
CA LYS A 152 68.05 -30.37 -19.64
C LYS A 152 68.84 -29.45 -20.53
N ARG A 153 70.13 -29.33 -20.16
CA ARG A 153 71.33 -28.91 -20.89
C ARG A 153 71.14 -28.32 -22.27
#